data_db4074308e250e21e88dd056f6e2cf02
#
_entry.id   db4074308e250e21e88dd056f6e2cf02
#
_cell.length_a   1.000
_cell.length_b   1.000
_cell.length_c   1.000
_cell.angle_alpha   90.00
_cell.angle_beta   90.00
_cell.angle_gamma   90.00
#
_symmetry.space_group_name_H-M   'P 1'
#
loop_
_entity.id
_entity.type
_entity.pdbx_description
1 polymer ?
#
loop_
_entity_poly.entity_id
_entity_poly.type
_entity_poly.pdbx_seq_one_letter_code
_entity_poly.pdbx_strand_id
1 'polypeptide(L)'
;MGYEEKLKQLADNYGDWWEKGFQTPRMTSELYPYDKMFSPIRVNNLTLKNRLVMAPMGNIDMCEETGRPNQKMLKYFEERAKGGVGLITSGLIPVTFGIDKSLIELGELSYFPRIDRSRTVYSAWRDLAGMCTRTEAPFSFS
;
A
#
# COMPACT_ATOMS: atom_id res chain seq x y z
N MET A 1 -8.39 -26.68 20.70
CA MET A 1 -7.84 -25.51 21.38
C MET A 1 -8.70 -24.30 20.96
N GLY A 2 -9.37 -23.68 21.93
CA GLY A 2 -10.27 -22.55 21.63
C GLY A 2 -9.51 -21.29 21.27
N TYR A 3 -10.20 -20.33 20.62
CA TYR A 3 -9.60 -19.05 20.24
C TYR A 3 -9.04 -18.28 21.46
N GLU A 4 -9.73 -18.33 22.59
CA GLU A 4 -9.32 -17.69 23.84
C GLU A 4 -8.05 -18.32 24.44
N GLU A 5 -7.90 -19.65 24.36
CA GLU A 5 -6.68 -20.34 24.80
C GLU A 5 -5.47 -19.95 23.95
N LYS A 6 -5.68 -19.80 22.63
CA LYS A 6 -4.62 -19.31 21.73
C LYS A 6 -4.22 -17.88 22.03
N LEU A 7 -5.19 -16.98 22.28
CA LEU A 7 -4.90 -15.59 22.66
C LEU A 7 -4.14 -15.50 23.99
N LYS A 8 -4.50 -16.35 24.96
CA LYS A 8 -3.82 -16.40 26.24
C LYS A 8 -2.38 -16.90 26.09
N GLN A 9 -2.16 -17.97 25.33
CA GLN A 9 -0.81 -18.45 24.98
C GLN A 9 0.01 -17.40 24.26
N LEU A 10 -0.61 -16.61 23.38
CA LEU A 10 0.03 -15.50 22.69
C LEU A 10 0.44 -14.40 23.66
N ALA A 11 -0.44 -14.00 24.57
CA ALA A 11 -0.14 -13.02 25.59
C ALA A 11 0.99 -13.47 26.52
N ASP A 12 0.97 -14.74 26.94
CA ASP A 12 1.97 -15.33 27.84
C ASP A 12 3.35 -15.48 27.17
N ASN A 13 3.38 -15.83 25.87
CA ASN A 13 4.63 -16.03 25.13
C ASN A 13 5.24 -14.75 24.57
N TYR A 14 4.45 -13.73 24.35
CA TYR A 14 4.85 -12.51 23.62
C TYR A 14 4.50 -11.22 24.37
N GLY A 15 4.13 -11.29 25.66
CA GLY A 15 3.79 -10.13 26.45
C GLY A 15 4.92 -9.09 26.54
N ASP A 16 6.16 -9.52 26.33
CA ASP A 16 7.37 -8.69 26.35
C ASP A 16 7.97 -8.40 24.95
N TRP A 17 7.32 -8.86 23.86
CA TRP A 17 7.84 -8.66 22.51
C TRP A 17 7.93 -7.18 22.11
N TRP A 18 7.11 -6.35 22.68
CA TRP A 18 7.11 -4.90 22.53
C TRP A 18 8.41 -4.26 23.05
N GLU A 19 8.99 -4.84 24.09
CA GLU A 19 10.25 -4.38 24.67
C GLU A 19 11.47 -4.94 23.95
N LYS A 20 11.36 -6.13 23.38
CA LYS A 20 12.46 -6.86 22.70
C LYS A 20 12.60 -6.53 21.22
N GLY A 21 11.66 -5.78 20.64
CA GLY A 21 11.65 -5.44 19.23
C GLY A 21 11.34 -6.61 18.29
N PHE A 22 10.92 -6.29 17.08
CA PHE A 22 10.47 -7.21 16.03
C PHE A 22 11.53 -8.16 15.45
N GLN A 23 12.40 -8.73 16.24
CA GLN A 23 13.58 -9.45 15.74
C GLN A 23 13.43 -10.97 15.60
N THR A 24 12.27 -11.57 15.83
CA THR A 24 12.17 -13.04 15.72
C THR A 24 11.37 -13.49 14.50
N PRO A 25 12.03 -14.15 13.54
CA PRO A 25 11.35 -14.79 12.39
C PRO A 25 10.30 -15.85 12.79
N ARG A 26 10.28 -16.27 14.04
CA ARG A 26 9.35 -17.26 14.57
C ARG A 26 7.93 -16.75 14.80
N MET A 27 7.76 -15.44 14.92
CA MET A 27 6.43 -14.87 15.19
C MET A 27 5.39 -15.19 14.12
N THR A 28 5.79 -15.28 12.85
CA THR A 28 4.85 -15.47 11.75
C THR A 28 4.31 -16.88 11.64
N SER A 29 5.12 -17.91 11.90
CA SER A 29 4.67 -19.31 11.75
C SER A 29 3.85 -19.82 12.94
N GLU A 30 4.11 -19.31 14.14
CA GLU A 30 3.41 -19.74 15.36
C GLU A 30 2.13 -18.93 15.62
N LEU A 31 2.13 -17.65 15.26
CA LEU A 31 1.00 -16.73 15.46
C LEU A 31 -0.10 -16.86 14.44
N TYR A 32 0.24 -17.18 13.19
CA TYR A 32 -0.72 -17.24 12.10
C TYR A 32 -0.74 -18.62 11.47
N PRO A 33 -1.83 -19.38 11.63
CA PRO A 33 -2.03 -20.64 10.93
C PRO A 33 -2.19 -20.45 9.41
N TYR A 34 -2.02 -19.24 8.91
CA TYR A 34 -2.15 -18.84 7.51
C TYR A 34 -0.79 -18.60 6.85
N ASP A 35 0.11 -19.56 6.99
CA ASP A 35 1.44 -19.55 6.39
C ASP A 35 1.43 -19.26 4.89
N LYS A 36 0.38 -19.68 4.17
CA LYS A 36 0.21 -19.35 2.74
C LYS A 36 0.06 -17.86 2.46
N MET A 37 -0.56 -17.09 3.37
CA MET A 37 -0.73 -15.65 3.20
C MET A 37 0.61 -14.92 3.11
N PHE A 38 1.58 -15.37 3.89
CA PHE A 38 2.91 -14.77 3.98
C PHE A 38 3.95 -15.46 3.08
N SER A 39 3.55 -16.51 2.34
CA SER A 39 4.44 -17.15 1.37
C SER A 39 4.56 -16.32 0.10
N PRO A 40 5.75 -16.29 -0.53
CA PRO A 40 5.94 -15.61 -1.80
C PRO A 40 5.02 -16.16 -2.89
N ILE A 41 4.64 -15.29 -3.83
CA ILE A 41 3.89 -15.67 -5.03
C ILE A 41 4.48 -15.01 -6.26
N ARG A 42 4.57 -15.77 -7.33
CA ARG A 42 4.96 -15.24 -8.64
C ARG A 42 3.74 -14.88 -9.46
N VAL A 43 3.70 -13.63 -9.91
CA VAL A 43 2.68 -13.10 -10.81
C VAL A 43 3.39 -12.63 -12.07
N ASN A 44 3.27 -13.39 -13.15
CA ASN A 44 4.02 -13.17 -14.39
C ASN A 44 5.54 -13.12 -14.12
N ASN A 45 6.17 -11.98 -14.37
CA ASN A 45 7.61 -11.76 -14.18
C ASN A 45 7.96 -11.16 -12.81
N LEU A 46 6.95 -10.90 -11.97
CA LEU A 46 7.11 -10.28 -10.68
C LEU A 46 6.96 -11.32 -9.56
N THR A 47 7.90 -11.34 -8.63
CA THR A 47 7.79 -12.14 -7.41
C THR A 47 7.42 -11.22 -6.25
N LEU A 48 6.25 -11.45 -5.66
CA LEU A 48 5.77 -10.74 -4.48
C LEU A 48 6.25 -11.46 -3.22
N LYS A 49 6.63 -10.71 -2.19
CA LYS A 49 7.11 -11.27 -0.91
C LYS A 49 6.03 -12.02 -0.13
N ASN A 50 4.77 -11.68 -0.36
CA ASN A 50 3.60 -12.33 0.24
C ASN A 50 2.36 -12.11 -0.64
N ARG A 51 1.23 -12.63 -0.22
CA ARG A 51 -0.05 -12.59 -0.96
C ARG A 51 -0.99 -11.48 -0.51
N LEU A 52 -0.50 -10.53 0.29
CA LEU A 52 -1.28 -9.38 0.71
C LEU A 52 -1.23 -8.31 -0.38
N VAL A 53 -2.39 -7.97 -0.90
CA VAL A 53 -2.54 -6.94 -1.93
C VAL A 53 -3.41 -5.81 -1.39
N MET A 54 -2.89 -4.60 -1.42
CA MET A 54 -3.69 -3.42 -1.17
C MET A 54 -4.54 -3.13 -2.39
N ALA A 55 -5.86 -3.29 -2.25
CA ALA A 55 -6.82 -2.97 -3.30
C ALA A 55 -6.82 -1.47 -3.63
N PRO A 56 -7.18 -1.08 -4.86
CA PRO A 56 -7.28 0.32 -5.24
C PRO A 56 -8.39 1.01 -4.46
N MET A 57 -8.07 2.20 -3.93
CA MET A 57 -9.03 3.08 -3.27
C MET A 57 -8.85 4.49 -3.81
N GLY A 58 -9.94 5.22 -4.01
CA GLY A 58 -9.90 6.61 -4.47
C GLY A 58 -9.13 7.47 -3.48
N ASN A 59 -7.99 8.00 -3.90
CA ASN A 59 -7.15 8.88 -3.09
C ASN A 59 -7.54 10.34 -3.34
N ILE A 60 -8.75 10.68 -2.95
CA ILE A 60 -9.29 12.04 -3.06
C ILE A 60 -8.48 12.96 -2.15
N ASP A 61 -8.15 14.16 -2.62
CA ASP A 61 -7.41 15.18 -1.87
C ASP A 61 -5.98 14.78 -1.44
N MET A 62 -5.40 13.80 -2.13
CA MET A 62 -4.01 13.37 -1.93
C MET A 62 -3.07 13.78 -3.07
N CYS A 63 -3.50 14.73 -3.91
CA CYS A 63 -2.70 15.29 -4.97
C CYS A 63 -2.80 16.82 -4.98
N GLU A 64 -1.92 17.44 -5.74
CA GLU A 64 -1.98 18.87 -6.03
C GLU A 64 -3.00 19.14 -7.13
N GLU A 65 -3.35 20.42 -7.34
CA GLU A 65 -4.24 20.85 -8.41
C GLU A 65 -3.78 20.38 -9.81
N THR A 66 -2.49 20.24 -10.01
CA THR A 66 -1.91 19.68 -11.23
C THR A 66 -2.13 18.19 -11.42
N GLY A 67 -2.70 17.49 -10.42
CA GLY A 67 -2.81 16.03 -10.39
C GLY A 67 -1.54 15.32 -9.94
N ARG A 68 -0.52 16.06 -9.51
CA ARG A 68 0.72 15.52 -8.97
C ARG A 68 0.47 14.91 -7.59
N PRO A 69 0.94 13.69 -7.29
CA PRO A 69 0.94 13.14 -5.94
C PRO A 69 1.58 14.10 -4.94
N ASN A 70 0.89 14.40 -3.84
CA ASN A 70 1.41 15.25 -2.78
C ASN A 70 2.05 14.42 -1.64
N GLN A 71 2.59 15.10 -0.62
CA GLN A 71 3.23 14.44 0.51
C GLN A 71 2.27 13.55 1.33
N LYS A 72 0.97 13.84 1.35
CA LYS A 72 -0.01 12.99 2.02
C LYS A 72 -0.12 11.64 1.31
N MET A 73 -0.14 11.64 -0.03
CA MET A 73 -0.17 10.42 -0.82
C MET A 73 1.10 9.59 -0.64
N LEU A 74 2.27 10.25 -0.67
CA LEU A 74 3.54 9.55 -0.44
C LEU A 74 3.56 8.85 0.93
N LYS A 75 3.24 9.55 2.00
CA LYS A 75 3.18 8.98 3.35
C LYS A 75 2.14 7.87 3.46
N TYR A 76 0.97 8.07 2.84
CA TYR A 76 -0.10 7.08 2.85
C TYR A 76 0.35 5.73 2.30
N PHE A 77 1.03 5.71 1.16
CA PHE A 77 1.54 4.48 0.56
C PHE A 77 2.80 3.96 1.26
N GLU A 78 3.66 4.85 1.73
CA GLU A 78 4.85 4.49 2.50
C GLU A 78 4.51 3.67 3.74
N GLU A 79 3.52 4.11 4.52
CA GLU A 79 3.11 3.40 5.74
C GLU A 79 2.54 2.00 5.43
N ARG A 80 1.80 1.83 4.33
CA ARG A 80 1.30 0.51 3.91
C ARG A 80 2.43 -0.40 3.43
N ALA A 81 3.36 0.17 2.69
CA ALA A 81 4.54 -0.57 2.24
C ALA A 81 5.40 -1.04 3.43
N LYS A 82 5.64 -0.16 4.42
CA LYS A 82 6.31 -0.49 5.69
C LYS A 82 5.51 -1.51 6.50
N GLY A 83 4.18 -1.46 6.46
CA GLY A 83 3.29 -2.43 7.09
C GLY A 83 3.34 -3.84 6.50
N GLY A 84 4.16 -4.07 5.47
CA GLY A 84 4.46 -5.41 4.97
C GLY A 84 3.57 -5.89 3.82
N VAL A 85 2.76 -5.03 3.23
CA VAL A 85 1.96 -5.39 2.02
C VAL A 85 2.87 -5.85 0.89
N GLY A 86 2.48 -6.91 0.19
CA GLY A 86 3.24 -7.51 -0.92
C GLY A 86 3.06 -6.79 -2.25
N LEU A 87 1.90 -6.19 -2.49
CA LEU A 87 1.60 -5.38 -3.68
C LEU A 87 0.69 -4.22 -3.31
N ILE A 88 1.00 -3.04 -3.81
CA ILE A 88 0.15 -1.86 -3.65
C ILE A 88 -0.41 -1.46 -5.00
N THR A 89 -1.73 -1.32 -5.08
CA THR A 89 -2.40 -0.75 -6.25
C THR A 89 -2.85 0.67 -5.93
N SER A 90 -2.54 1.62 -6.81
CA SER A 90 -2.99 3.00 -6.67
C SER A 90 -4.52 3.08 -6.73
N GLY A 91 -5.06 4.19 -6.27
CA GLY A 91 -6.48 4.46 -6.41
C GLY A 91 -6.85 5.00 -7.79
N LEU A 92 -8.07 5.50 -7.86
CA LEU A 92 -8.67 6.09 -9.06
C LEU A 92 -7.75 7.10 -9.76
N ILE A 93 -7.53 6.86 -11.05
CA ILE A 93 -6.85 7.79 -11.96
C ILE A 93 -7.79 8.03 -13.14
N PRO A 94 -8.38 9.22 -13.30
CA PRO A 94 -9.29 9.52 -14.39
C PRO A 94 -8.58 9.46 -15.74
N VAL A 95 -9.14 8.72 -16.67
CA VAL A 95 -8.62 8.59 -18.05
C VAL A 95 -9.05 9.79 -18.91
N THR A 96 -10.23 10.34 -18.61
CA THR A 96 -10.88 11.39 -19.42
C THR A 96 -10.68 12.80 -18.83
N PHE A 97 -9.65 12.98 -18.05
CA PHE A 97 -9.40 14.26 -17.38
C PHE A 97 -9.29 15.42 -18.38
N GLY A 98 -10.17 16.41 -18.23
CA GLY A 98 -10.28 17.56 -19.13
C GLY A 98 -11.20 17.36 -20.33
N ILE A 99 -11.69 16.13 -20.60
CA ILE A 99 -12.67 15.80 -21.63
C ILE A 99 -14.06 15.71 -21.01
N ASP A 100 -14.16 15.09 -19.84
CA ASP A 100 -15.41 14.95 -19.09
C ASP A 100 -15.53 16.07 -18.05
N LYS A 101 -16.40 17.04 -18.35
CA LYS A 101 -16.66 18.17 -17.48
C LYS A 101 -17.37 17.81 -16.18
N SER A 102 -18.02 16.64 -16.11
CA SER A 102 -18.73 16.19 -14.91
C SER A 102 -17.79 16.01 -13.71
N LEU A 103 -16.53 15.66 -13.96
CA LEU A 103 -15.49 15.57 -12.92
C LEU A 103 -14.99 16.95 -12.47
N ILE A 104 -15.17 17.98 -13.31
CA ILE A 104 -14.78 19.37 -12.99
C ILE A 104 -15.88 20.05 -12.18
N GLU A 105 -17.14 19.68 -12.40
CA GLU A 105 -18.30 20.24 -11.67
C GLU A 105 -18.43 19.67 -10.25
N LEU A 106 -17.87 18.53 -9.96
CA LEU A 106 -17.63 18.05 -8.59
C LEU A 106 -16.52 18.86 -7.86
N GLY A 107 -16.04 19.80 -8.48
CA GLY A 107 -14.89 20.58 -8.68
C GLY A 107 -14.27 21.33 -7.55
N GLU A 108 -14.82 21.72 -6.49
CA GLU A 108 -14.08 22.43 -5.41
C GLU A 108 -13.58 21.47 -4.31
N LEU A 109 -13.97 20.20 -4.35
CA LEU A 109 -13.78 19.28 -3.22
C LEU A 109 -12.67 18.25 -3.41
N SER A 110 -12.14 18.06 -4.61
CA SER A 110 -11.18 16.96 -4.77
C SER A 110 -10.29 17.10 -6.01
N TYR A 111 -9.02 17.20 -5.74
CA TYR A 111 -8.02 17.01 -6.77
C TYR A 111 -7.84 15.50 -7.03
N PHE A 112 -7.93 15.12 -8.31
CA PHE A 112 -7.69 13.75 -8.72
C PHE A 112 -6.25 13.57 -9.21
N PRO A 113 -5.58 12.48 -8.86
CA PRO A 113 -4.26 12.20 -9.38
C PRO A 113 -4.32 11.97 -10.88
N ARG A 114 -3.29 12.40 -11.60
CA ARG A 114 -3.14 12.22 -13.04
C ARG A 114 -1.93 11.37 -13.36
N ILE A 115 -1.99 10.71 -14.50
CA ILE A 115 -0.81 10.19 -15.20
C ILE A 115 -0.79 10.90 -16.55
N ASP A 116 0.11 11.84 -16.70
CA ASP A 116 0.31 12.56 -17.95
C ASP A 116 1.80 12.66 -18.31
N ARG A 117 2.09 13.30 -19.45
CA ARG A 117 3.46 13.51 -19.92
C ARG A 117 4.18 14.65 -19.20
N SER A 118 3.55 15.31 -18.24
CA SER A 118 4.18 16.35 -17.45
C SER A 118 5.35 15.77 -16.66
N ARG A 119 6.51 16.37 -16.82
CA ARG A 119 7.74 15.91 -16.15
C ARG A 119 7.59 15.88 -14.62
N THR A 120 6.87 16.83 -14.07
CA THR A 120 6.66 16.96 -12.62
C THR A 120 5.74 15.87 -12.08
N VAL A 121 4.66 15.56 -12.78
CA VAL A 121 3.72 14.50 -12.43
C VAL A 121 4.41 13.15 -12.57
N TYR A 122 5.08 12.90 -13.68
CA TYR A 122 5.80 11.66 -13.92
C TYR A 122 6.89 11.40 -12.86
N SER A 123 7.69 12.43 -12.52
CA SER A 123 8.73 12.26 -11.51
C SER A 123 8.14 11.92 -10.14
N ALA A 124 7.03 12.53 -9.74
CA ALA A 124 6.38 12.24 -8.46
C ALA A 124 5.86 10.80 -8.37
N TRP A 125 5.25 10.29 -9.44
CA TRP A 125 4.83 8.89 -9.52
C TRP A 125 6.01 7.91 -9.49
N ARG A 126 7.09 8.23 -10.20
CA ARG A 126 8.31 7.43 -10.17
C ARG A 126 8.92 7.38 -8.78
N ASP A 127 8.95 8.50 -8.08
CA ASP A 127 9.50 8.59 -6.73
C ASP A 127 8.65 7.80 -5.72
N LEU A 128 7.31 7.87 -5.87
CA LEU A 128 6.36 7.08 -5.08
C LEU A 128 6.54 5.58 -5.33
N ALA A 129 6.57 5.16 -6.59
CA ALA A 129 6.79 3.76 -6.94
C ALA A 129 8.16 3.25 -6.44
N GLY A 130 9.21 4.05 -6.60
CA GLY A 130 10.54 3.73 -6.10
C GLY A 130 10.62 3.61 -4.58
N MET A 131 9.87 4.42 -3.85
CA MET A 131 9.74 4.33 -2.41
C MET A 131 9.07 3.01 -1.98
N CYS A 132 7.94 2.65 -2.58
CA CYS A 132 7.25 1.39 -2.30
C CYS A 132 8.13 0.18 -2.64
N THR A 133 8.84 0.23 -3.77
CA THR A 133 9.72 -0.87 -4.21
C THR A 133 10.89 -1.09 -3.25
N ARG A 134 11.43 -0.04 -2.64
CA ARG A 134 12.50 -0.16 -1.62
C ARG A 134 12.07 -0.95 -0.38
N THR A 135 10.79 -1.01 -0.10
CA THR A 135 10.19 -1.82 0.98
C THR A 135 9.69 -3.17 0.48
N GLU A 136 10.13 -3.60 -0.70
CA GLU A 136 9.69 -4.84 -1.35
C GLU A 136 8.16 -4.93 -1.56
N ALA A 137 7.52 -3.79 -1.72
CA ALA A 137 6.11 -3.69 -2.07
C ALA A 137 5.98 -3.05 -3.46
N PRO A 138 5.97 -3.83 -4.55
CA PRO A 138 5.77 -3.30 -5.90
C PRO A 138 4.50 -2.48 -5.98
N PHE A 139 4.54 -1.42 -6.78
CA PHE A 139 3.46 -0.49 -6.96
C PHE A 139 2.84 -0.67 -8.35
N SER A 140 1.52 -0.78 -8.43
CA SER A 140 0.77 -0.83 -9.69
C SER A 140 -0.26 0.29 -9.78
N PHE A 141 -0.66 0.61 -10.99
CA PHE A 141 -1.69 1.60 -11.31
C PHE A 141 -3.00 0.88 -11.65
N SER A 142 -4.10 1.42 -11.20
CA SER A 142 -5.45 0.99 -11.56
C SER A 142 -6.15 2.01 -12.44
#